data_7f1d6fe5bd77e2a8a6c5bcc6dc501587
#
_entry.id   7f1d6fe5bd77e2a8a6c5bcc6dc501587
#
_cell.length_a   1.000
_cell.length_b   1.000
_cell.length_c   1.000
_cell.angle_alpha   90.00
_cell.angle_beta   90.00
_cell.angle_gamma   90.00
#
_symmetry.space_group_name_H-M   'P 1'
#
loop_
_entity.id
_entity.type
_entity.pdbx_description
1 polymer ?
#
loop_
_entity_poly.entity_id
_entity_poly.type
_entity_poly.pdbx_seq_one_letter_code
_entity_poly.pdbx_strand_id
1 'polypeptide(L)'
;MSMRPVYLRALVSLGDEDPDFREVISPLEARRMGRLLKRAVWCSAKALKDAGIDLPDAVITATDYGCMENSEAFLGGVLDPEAGALSPTRFMQSTHNTIGSLVAIRLGCHGYNTTYSHAGNSLKSALDDAHLQIGLGDIDTALVGWYDERTPAMDASHLPGSRRAVALVLSAFPKPRQ
;
A
#
# COMPACT_ATOMS: atom_id res chain seq x y z
N MET A 1 25.20 -3.98 -20.04
CA MET A 1 25.24 -4.27 -18.59
C MET A 1 24.24 -5.38 -18.31
N SER A 2 24.66 -6.49 -17.69
CA SER A 2 23.73 -7.57 -17.38
C SER A 2 22.90 -7.17 -16.15
N MET A 3 21.58 -7.30 -16.21
CA MET A 3 20.71 -7.06 -15.05
C MET A 3 20.96 -8.11 -13.98
N ARG A 4 20.90 -7.70 -12.71
CA ARG A 4 20.95 -8.61 -11.56
C ARG A 4 19.67 -9.45 -11.48
N PRO A 5 19.72 -10.67 -10.96
CA PRO A 5 18.51 -11.45 -10.70
C PRO A 5 17.66 -10.77 -9.63
N VAL A 6 16.34 -10.96 -9.74
CA VAL A 6 15.37 -10.46 -8.77
C VAL A 6 14.57 -11.63 -8.23
N TYR A 7 14.49 -11.74 -6.92
CA TYR A 7 13.85 -12.85 -6.22
C TYR A 7 12.64 -12.37 -5.44
N LEU A 8 11.52 -13.11 -5.52
CA LEU A 8 10.40 -12.95 -4.60
C LEU A 8 10.75 -13.58 -3.26
N ARG A 9 10.82 -12.77 -2.20
CA ARG A 9 11.18 -13.20 -0.84
C ARG A 9 9.96 -13.57 -0.01
N ALA A 10 8.87 -12.82 -0.18
CA ALA A 10 7.60 -13.03 0.51
C ALA A 10 6.44 -12.47 -0.31
N LEU A 11 5.26 -13.04 -0.09
CA LEU A 11 3.99 -12.55 -0.57
C LEU A 11 2.95 -12.77 0.52
N VAL A 12 2.24 -11.71 0.89
CA VAL A 12 1.12 -11.72 1.83
C VAL A 12 -0.09 -11.08 1.17
N SER A 13 -1.23 -11.73 1.25
CA SER A 13 -2.50 -11.18 0.76
C SER A 13 -3.61 -11.39 1.77
N LEU A 14 -4.52 -10.43 1.87
CA LEU A 14 -5.75 -10.55 2.64
C LEU A 14 -6.94 -10.77 1.71
N GLY A 15 -7.79 -11.72 2.08
CA GLY A 15 -9.12 -11.87 1.52
C GLY A 15 -10.10 -10.80 2.05
N ASP A 16 -11.37 -11.12 2.13
CA ASP A 16 -12.40 -10.18 2.61
C ASP A 16 -12.36 -9.94 4.13
N GLU A 17 -11.89 -10.92 4.89
CA GLU A 17 -11.78 -10.82 6.34
C GLU A 17 -10.57 -10.01 6.78
N ASP A 18 -10.75 -9.28 7.88
CA ASP A 18 -9.68 -8.51 8.49
C ASP A 18 -8.96 -9.34 9.57
N PRO A 19 -7.63 -9.30 9.63
CA PRO A 19 -6.86 -9.91 10.70
C PRO A 19 -6.98 -9.09 12.01
N ASP A 20 -6.43 -9.62 13.10
CA ASP A 20 -6.23 -8.79 14.29
C ASP A 20 -5.10 -7.77 14.02
N PHE A 21 -5.49 -6.56 13.69
CA PHE A 21 -4.54 -5.49 13.41
C PHE A 21 -3.66 -5.12 14.62
N ARG A 22 -4.06 -5.47 15.85
CA ARG A 22 -3.29 -5.17 17.09
C ARG A 22 -1.94 -5.87 17.12
N GLU A 23 -1.75 -6.90 16.32
CA GLU A 23 -0.43 -7.54 16.15
C GLU A 23 0.64 -6.56 15.61
N VAL A 24 0.21 -5.53 14.89
CA VAL A 24 1.10 -4.60 14.17
C VAL A 24 0.81 -3.13 14.49
N ILE A 25 -0.45 -2.79 14.76
CA ILE A 25 -0.92 -1.41 14.88
C ILE A 25 -1.45 -1.19 16.30
N SER A 26 -0.93 -0.18 17.01
CA SER A 26 -1.46 0.17 18.31
C SER A 26 -2.91 0.68 18.25
N PRO A 27 -3.74 0.50 19.30
CA PRO A 27 -5.12 1.00 19.32
C PRO A 27 -5.23 2.51 19.07
N LEU A 28 -4.25 3.29 19.50
CA LEU A 28 -4.24 4.74 19.30
C LEU A 28 -4.04 5.12 17.83
N GLU A 29 -3.11 4.46 17.16
CA GLU A 29 -2.86 4.65 15.73
C GLU A 29 -4.05 4.18 14.89
N ALA A 30 -4.62 3.02 15.24
CA ALA A 30 -5.74 2.42 14.51
C ALA A 30 -6.97 3.34 14.43
N ARG A 31 -7.18 4.24 15.44
CA ARG A 31 -8.29 5.21 15.43
C ARG A 31 -8.19 6.24 14.32
N ARG A 32 -6.99 6.51 13.84
CA ARG A 32 -6.70 7.53 12.80
C ARG A 32 -6.57 6.93 11.40
N MET A 33 -6.75 5.62 11.25
CA MET A 33 -6.59 4.90 9.98
C MET A 33 -7.93 4.35 9.50
N GLY A 34 -8.26 4.60 8.24
CA GLY A 34 -9.30 3.86 7.52
C GLY A 34 -8.95 2.37 7.41
N ARG A 35 -9.93 1.57 7.01
CA ARG A 35 -9.78 0.12 6.89
C ARG A 35 -8.65 -0.27 5.94
N LEU A 36 -8.60 0.36 4.76
CA LEU A 36 -7.56 0.08 3.75
C LEU A 36 -6.15 0.33 4.28
N LEU A 37 -5.95 1.45 5.00
CA LEU A 37 -4.64 1.78 5.58
C LEU A 37 -4.18 0.74 6.62
N LYS A 38 -5.11 0.24 7.46
CA LYS A 38 -4.80 -0.83 8.43
C LYS A 38 -4.38 -2.11 7.72
N ARG A 39 -5.10 -2.49 6.67
CA ARG A 39 -4.79 -3.68 5.85
C ARG A 39 -3.43 -3.56 5.19
N ALA A 40 -3.12 -2.39 4.60
CA ALA A 40 -1.85 -2.13 3.96
C ALA A 40 -0.67 -2.21 4.92
N VAL A 41 -0.78 -1.57 6.09
CA VAL A 41 0.26 -1.62 7.13
C VAL A 41 0.47 -3.05 7.64
N TRP A 42 -0.60 -3.78 7.88
CA TRP A 42 -0.51 -5.16 8.36
C TRP A 42 0.14 -6.09 7.31
N CYS A 43 -0.32 -6.05 6.05
CA CYS A 43 0.28 -6.84 4.97
C CYS A 43 1.76 -6.53 4.78
N SER A 44 2.12 -5.25 4.78
CA SER A 44 3.50 -4.79 4.62
C SER A 44 4.40 -5.33 5.73
N ALA A 45 3.97 -5.20 6.99
CA ALA A 45 4.73 -5.69 8.15
C ALA A 45 4.89 -7.22 8.12
N LYS A 46 3.84 -7.96 7.78
CA LYS A 46 3.91 -9.42 7.67
C LYS A 46 4.82 -9.86 6.53
N ALA A 47 4.73 -9.22 5.36
CA ALA A 47 5.58 -9.56 4.21
C ALA A 47 7.07 -9.31 4.50
N LEU A 48 7.40 -8.20 5.15
CA LEU A 48 8.78 -7.90 5.57
C LEU A 48 9.29 -8.92 6.60
N LYS A 49 8.47 -9.25 7.60
CA LYS A 49 8.80 -10.29 8.59
C LYS A 49 9.06 -11.64 7.93
N ASP A 50 8.18 -12.06 7.01
CA ASP A 50 8.32 -13.34 6.30
C ASP A 50 9.53 -13.36 5.36
N ALA A 51 9.91 -12.20 4.83
CA ALA A 51 11.12 -12.02 4.02
C ALA A 51 12.40 -11.99 4.86
N GLY A 52 12.32 -11.74 6.17
CA GLY A 52 13.47 -11.49 7.05
C GLY A 52 14.18 -10.18 6.71
N ILE A 53 13.41 -9.14 6.38
CA ILE A 53 13.91 -7.81 6.03
C ILE A 53 13.26 -6.80 6.97
N ASP A 54 14.08 -6.12 7.77
CA ASP A 54 13.58 -5.13 8.73
C ASP A 54 13.25 -3.79 8.05
N LEU A 55 14.10 -3.35 7.12
CA LEU A 55 13.95 -2.10 6.40
C LEU A 55 14.24 -2.31 4.91
N PRO A 56 13.26 -2.11 4.01
CA PRO A 56 13.50 -2.16 2.57
C PRO A 56 14.13 -0.85 2.08
N ASP A 57 14.86 -0.91 0.95
CA ASP A 57 15.42 0.28 0.31
C ASP A 57 14.35 1.11 -0.41
N ALA A 58 13.23 0.48 -0.77
CA ALA A 58 12.13 1.13 -1.48
C ALA A 58 10.77 0.65 -0.99
N VAL A 59 9.79 1.58 -1.02
CA VAL A 59 8.36 1.29 -0.87
C VAL A 59 7.65 1.73 -2.15
N ILE A 60 7.18 0.77 -2.94
CA ILE A 60 6.52 1.00 -4.22
C ILE A 60 5.08 0.48 -4.11
N THR A 61 4.11 1.35 -4.27
CA THR A 61 2.71 0.97 -4.12
C THR A 61 1.93 1.09 -5.42
N ALA A 62 0.90 0.28 -5.53
CA ALA A 62 -0.06 0.27 -6.61
C ALA A 62 -1.47 0.42 -6.06
N THR A 63 -2.28 1.21 -6.71
CA THR A 63 -3.71 1.33 -6.43
C THR A 63 -4.43 1.80 -7.68
N ASP A 64 -5.66 1.39 -7.87
CA ASP A 64 -6.48 1.89 -8.99
C ASP A 64 -7.31 3.10 -8.55
N TYR A 65 -7.82 3.08 -7.31
CA TYR A 65 -8.73 4.12 -6.79
C TYR A 65 -8.26 4.79 -5.49
N GLY A 66 -7.25 4.25 -4.82
CA GLY A 66 -6.78 4.78 -3.55
C GLY A 66 -7.75 4.57 -2.40
N CYS A 67 -7.73 5.50 -1.46
CA CYS A 67 -8.58 5.50 -0.26
C CYS A 67 -9.95 6.11 -0.57
N MET A 68 -10.81 5.38 -1.29
CA MET A 68 -12.13 5.86 -1.73
C MET A 68 -13.06 6.24 -0.58
N GLU A 69 -13.06 5.46 0.52
CA GLU A 69 -13.87 5.80 1.70
C GLU A 69 -13.55 7.20 2.24
N ASN A 70 -12.27 7.57 2.28
CA ASN A 70 -11.86 8.91 2.72
C ASN A 70 -12.20 9.97 1.68
N SER A 71 -12.06 9.67 0.39
CA SER A 71 -12.41 10.59 -0.71
C SER A 71 -13.91 10.89 -0.71
N GLU A 72 -14.75 9.87 -0.62
CA GLU A 72 -16.20 9.99 -0.55
C GLU A 72 -16.63 10.77 0.69
N ALA A 73 -16.07 10.45 1.85
CA ALA A 73 -16.41 11.14 3.10
C ALA A 73 -15.93 12.61 3.12
N PHE A 74 -14.82 12.92 2.44
CA PHE A 74 -14.36 14.31 2.31
C PHE A 74 -15.25 15.09 1.33
N LEU A 75 -15.52 14.54 0.15
CA LEU A 75 -16.37 15.16 -0.86
C LEU A 75 -17.81 15.34 -0.36
N GLY A 76 -18.36 14.36 0.37
CA GLY A 76 -19.67 14.47 1.01
C GLY A 76 -19.74 15.68 1.95
N GLY A 77 -18.68 15.91 2.74
CA GLY A 77 -18.61 17.10 3.59
C GLY A 77 -18.50 18.43 2.81
N VAL A 78 -17.81 18.42 1.65
CA VAL A 78 -17.72 19.62 0.78
C VAL A 78 -19.06 19.97 0.16
N LEU A 79 -19.86 18.97 -0.17
CA LEU A 79 -21.16 19.14 -0.84
C LEU A 79 -22.33 19.39 0.12
N ASP A 80 -22.13 19.17 1.42
CA ASP A 80 -23.15 19.40 2.44
C ASP A 80 -23.06 20.84 2.98
N PRO A 81 -24.05 21.69 2.71
CA PRO A 81 -24.05 23.08 3.21
C PRO A 81 -24.10 23.19 4.74
N GLU A 82 -24.61 22.16 5.42
CA GLU A 82 -24.72 22.09 6.87
C GLU A 82 -23.48 21.43 7.51
N ALA A 83 -22.57 20.89 6.70
CA ALA A 83 -21.32 20.34 7.21
C ALA A 83 -20.51 21.43 7.92
N GLY A 84 -20.09 21.16 9.11
CA GLY A 84 -19.17 22.03 9.85
C GLY A 84 -17.76 22.03 9.22
N ALA A 85 -16.73 22.20 10.03
CA ALA A 85 -15.35 22.21 9.52
C ALA A 85 -14.98 20.86 8.88
N LEU A 86 -14.43 20.92 7.66
CA LEU A 86 -13.95 19.76 6.94
C LEU A 86 -12.76 19.10 7.67
N SER A 87 -12.70 17.77 7.64
CA SER A 87 -11.64 17.01 8.29
C SER A 87 -10.32 17.06 7.47
N PRO A 88 -9.26 17.72 7.95
CA PRO A 88 -7.96 17.71 7.27
C PRO A 88 -7.38 16.30 7.13
N THR A 89 -7.65 15.43 8.11
CA THR A 89 -7.20 14.03 8.07
C THR A 89 -7.80 13.27 6.90
N ARG A 90 -9.11 13.43 6.63
CA ARG A 90 -9.76 12.79 5.49
C ARG A 90 -9.20 13.28 4.17
N PHE A 91 -8.96 14.59 4.05
CA PHE A 91 -8.31 15.17 2.87
C PHE A 91 -6.93 14.56 2.64
N MET A 92 -6.06 14.58 3.65
CA MET A 92 -4.71 14.01 3.54
C MET A 92 -4.74 12.51 3.20
N GLN A 93 -5.71 11.78 3.73
CA GLN A 93 -5.83 10.33 3.50
C GLN A 93 -6.61 9.97 2.23
N SER A 94 -7.09 10.92 1.45
CA SER A 94 -7.80 10.65 0.19
C SER A 94 -6.87 10.52 -1.02
N THR A 95 -5.60 10.92 -0.90
CA THR A 95 -4.66 10.87 -2.02
C THR A 95 -4.13 9.47 -2.27
N HIS A 96 -3.84 9.13 -3.53
CA HIS A 96 -3.39 7.79 -3.92
C HIS A 96 -2.08 7.36 -3.25
N ASN A 97 -1.17 8.31 -3.02
CA ASN A 97 0.13 8.06 -2.39
C ASN A 97 0.09 7.91 -0.87
N THR A 98 -1.04 8.18 -0.23
CA THR A 98 -1.17 8.09 1.24
C THR A 98 -0.74 6.73 1.78
N ILE A 99 -1.10 5.65 1.10
CA ILE A 99 -0.80 4.29 1.56
C ILE A 99 0.71 4.07 1.59
N GLY A 100 1.40 4.32 0.47
CA GLY A 100 2.85 4.16 0.38
C GLY A 100 3.61 5.07 1.34
N SER A 101 3.18 6.32 1.45
CA SER A 101 3.77 7.28 2.39
C SER A 101 3.60 6.86 3.85
N LEU A 102 2.41 6.39 4.24
CA LEU A 102 2.16 5.91 5.61
C LEU A 102 3.03 4.69 5.95
N VAL A 103 3.14 3.74 5.02
CA VAL A 103 3.98 2.54 5.20
C VAL A 103 5.45 2.96 5.35
N ALA A 104 5.95 3.83 4.48
CA ALA A 104 7.33 4.31 4.54
C ALA A 104 7.65 5.05 5.85
N ILE A 105 6.77 5.94 6.28
CA ILE A 105 6.91 6.68 7.56
C ILE A 105 6.97 5.69 8.74
N ARG A 106 6.09 4.71 8.78
CA ARG A 106 6.08 3.72 9.88
C ARG A 106 7.32 2.85 9.92
N LEU A 107 7.87 2.51 8.76
CA LEU A 107 9.09 1.72 8.66
C LEU A 107 10.36 2.57 8.90
N GLY A 108 10.26 3.89 8.86
CA GLY A 108 11.43 4.77 8.81
C GLY A 108 12.20 4.61 7.49
N CYS A 109 11.50 4.21 6.41
CA CYS A 109 12.11 4.08 5.09
C CYS A 109 12.21 5.46 4.44
N HIS A 110 13.44 5.95 4.27
CA HIS A 110 13.76 7.23 3.62
C HIS A 110 14.24 7.05 2.18
N GLY A 111 14.18 5.84 1.67
CA GLY A 111 14.57 5.51 0.31
C GLY A 111 13.50 5.83 -0.73
N TYR A 112 13.59 5.16 -1.87
CA TYR A 112 12.67 5.38 -2.98
C TYR A 112 11.22 5.08 -2.58
N ASN A 113 10.32 6.03 -2.84
CA ASN A 113 8.90 5.88 -2.54
C ASN A 113 8.06 6.41 -3.70
N THR A 114 7.25 5.54 -4.31
CA THR A 114 6.36 5.91 -5.41
C THR A 114 5.04 5.16 -5.34
N THR A 115 4.02 5.71 -6.00
CA THR A 115 2.70 5.10 -6.12
C THR A 115 2.25 5.13 -7.57
N TYR A 116 1.91 3.96 -8.08
CA TYR A 116 1.34 3.78 -9.41
C TYR A 116 -0.17 3.71 -9.34
N SER A 117 -0.83 4.59 -10.10
CA SER A 117 -2.26 4.54 -10.37
C SER A 117 -2.47 4.53 -11.87
N HIS A 118 -2.70 3.36 -12.45
CA HIS A 118 -2.71 3.13 -13.89
C HIS A 118 -3.80 2.14 -14.30
N ALA A 119 -5.04 2.46 -13.96
CA ALA A 119 -6.28 1.81 -14.45
C ALA A 119 -6.15 0.31 -14.80
N GLY A 120 -5.99 -0.55 -13.80
CA GLY A 120 -5.86 -2.01 -13.96
C GLY A 120 -4.44 -2.51 -14.27
N ASN A 121 -3.49 -1.62 -14.59
CA ASN A 121 -2.07 -1.94 -14.77
C ASN A 121 -1.19 -1.49 -13.60
N SER A 122 -1.77 -0.96 -12.53
CA SER A 122 -1.04 -0.35 -11.41
C SER A 122 -0.04 -1.31 -10.79
N LEU A 123 -0.44 -2.56 -10.48
CA LEU A 123 0.47 -3.57 -9.93
C LEU A 123 1.60 -3.92 -10.90
N LYS A 124 1.27 -4.08 -12.20
CA LYS A 124 2.31 -4.37 -13.20
C LYS A 124 3.36 -3.27 -13.24
N SER A 125 2.93 -2.01 -13.27
CA SER A 125 3.85 -0.86 -13.27
C SER A 125 4.73 -0.82 -12.03
N ALA A 126 4.17 -1.09 -10.85
CA ALA A 126 4.94 -1.15 -9.60
C ALA A 126 5.97 -2.30 -9.57
N LEU A 127 5.60 -3.46 -10.11
CA LEU A 127 6.51 -4.62 -10.22
C LEU A 127 7.61 -4.39 -11.25
N ASP A 128 7.28 -3.82 -12.40
CA ASP A 128 8.24 -3.49 -13.45
C ASP A 128 9.30 -2.49 -12.93
N ASP A 129 8.86 -1.46 -12.20
CA ASP A 129 9.76 -0.47 -11.57
C ASP A 129 10.67 -1.12 -10.52
N ALA A 130 10.12 -1.87 -9.58
CA ALA A 130 10.90 -2.59 -8.58
C ALA A 130 11.93 -3.54 -9.21
N HIS A 131 11.51 -4.29 -10.25
CA HIS A 131 12.38 -5.19 -10.98
C HIS A 131 13.51 -4.44 -11.69
N LEU A 132 13.20 -3.30 -12.31
CA LEU A 132 14.18 -2.48 -13.02
C LEU A 132 15.22 -1.91 -12.03
N GLN A 133 14.77 -1.30 -10.94
CA GLN A 133 15.67 -0.69 -9.96
C GLN A 133 16.60 -1.70 -9.28
N ILE A 134 16.05 -2.87 -8.89
CA ILE A 134 16.86 -3.97 -8.34
C ILE A 134 17.80 -4.52 -9.42
N GLY A 135 17.30 -4.73 -10.62
CA GLY A 135 18.09 -5.27 -11.74
C GLY A 135 19.26 -4.37 -12.15
N LEU A 136 19.10 -3.06 -12.14
CA LEU A 136 20.14 -2.07 -12.40
C LEU A 136 21.13 -1.92 -11.24
N GLY A 137 20.72 -2.27 -10.03
CA GLY A 137 21.56 -2.14 -8.85
C GLY A 137 21.38 -0.84 -8.09
N ASP A 138 20.32 -0.10 -8.37
CA ASP A 138 20.00 1.15 -7.67
C ASP A 138 19.50 0.87 -6.24
N ILE A 139 18.81 -0.26 -6.05
CA ILE A 139 18.36 -0.77 -4.75
C ILE A 139 18.60 -2.28 -4.66
N ASP A 140 18.63 -2.82 -3.45
CA ASP A 140 18.76 -4.27 -3.20
C ASP A 140 17.44 -4.91 -2.82
N THR A 141 16.51 -4.15 -2.21
CA THR A 141 15.24 -4.63 -1.68
C THR A 141 14.11 -3.65 -1.94
N ALA A 142 12.93 -4.18 -2.29
CA ALA A 142 11.72 -3.38 -2.46
C ALA A 142 10.53 -4.06 -1.78
N LEU A 143 9.77 -3.28 -1.02
CA LEU A 143 8.42 -3.62 -0.61
C LEU A 143 7.45 -3.10 -1.68
N VAL A 144 6.80 -4.02 -2.37
CA VAL A 144 5.77 -3.69 -3.38
C VAL A 144 4.39 -3.99 -2.79
N GLY A 145 3.51 -3.00 -2.77
CA GLY A 145 2.16 -3.13 -2.26
C GLY A 145 1.09 -2.87 -3.30
N TRP A 146 -0.02 -3.63 -3.26
CA TRP A 146 -1.20 -3.37 -4.07
C TRP A 146 -2.43 -3.33 -3.19
N TYR A 147 -3.04 -2.13 -3.09
CA TYR A 147 -4.06 -1.83 -2.10
C TYR A 147 -5.21 -1.07 -2.75
N ASP A 148 -6.40 -1.67 -2.69
CA ASP A 148 -7.64 -1.05 -3.12
C ASP A 148 -8.77 -1.40 -2.17
N GLU A 149 -9.74 -0.53 -2.07
CA GLU A 149 -10.99 -0.77 -1.37
C GLU A 149 -12.18 -0.65 -2.32
N ARG A 150 -13.30 -1.18 -1.88
CA ARG A 150 -14.55 -1.08 -2.60
C ARG A 150 -15.60 -0.52 -1.65
N THR A 151 -16.27 0.53 -2.07
CA THR A 151 -17.29 1.22 -1.30
C THR A 151 -18.68 0.99 -1.88
N PRO A 152 -19.76 1.18 -1.09
CA PRO A 152 -21.12 1.12 -1.62
C PRO A 152 -21.41 2.13 -2.74
N ALA A 153 -20.76 3.30 -2.72
CA ALA A 153 -20.92 4.28 -3.79
C ALA A 153 -20.28 3.82 -5.10
N MET A 154 -19.14 3.13 -5.03
CA MET A 154 -18.54 2.47 -6.21
C MET A 154 -19.48 1.40 -6.79
N ASP A 155 -20.13 0.60 -5.90
CA ASP A 155 -21.11 -0.40 -6.33
C ASP A 155 -22.29 0.23 -7.04
N ALA A 156 -22.87 1.27 -6.44
CA ALA A 156 -24.02 2.01 -7.01
C ALA A 156 -23.67 2.68 -8.34
N SER A 157 -22.44 3.11 -8.52
CA SER A 157 -21.93 3.75 -9.75
C SER A 157 -21.38 2.74 -10.79
N HIS A 158 -21.45 1.46 -10.51
CA HIS A 158 -20.92 0.37 -11.36
C HIS A 158 -19.44 0.55 -11.72
N LEU A 159 -18.67 1.20 -10.84
CA LEU A 159 -17.24 1.34 -11.03
C LEU A 159 -16.55 -0.01 -10.90
N PRO A 160 -15.62 -0.34 -11.81
CA PRO A 160 -14.80 -1.55 -11.65
C PRO A 160 -13.91 -1.40 -10.43
N GLY A 161 -13.51 -2.52 -9.84
CA GLY A 161 -12.59 -2.53 -8.71
C GLY A 161 -12.86 -3.71 -7.79
N SER A 162 -11.91 -3.99 -6.93
CA SER A 162 -12.02 -5.06 -5.92
C SER A 162 -11.31 -4.64 -4.66
N ARG A 163 -11.73 -5.21 -3.52
CA ARG A 163 -10.96 -5.09 -2.29
C ARG A 163 -9.66 -5.85 -2.43
N ARG A 164 -8.53 -5.18 -2.23
CA ARG A 164 -7.21 -5.79 -2.31
C ARG A 164 -6.32 -5.28 -1.21
N ALA A 165 -5.55 -6.19 -0.65
CA ALA A 165 -4.43 -5.85 0.22
C ALA A 165 -3.38 -6.94 0.03
N VAL A 166 -2.41 -6.64 -0.81
CA VAL A 166 -1.32 -7.55 -1.17
C VAL A 166 0.00 -6.82 -0.95
N ALA A 167 0.95 -7.50 -0.33
CA ALA A 167 2.32 -7.02 -0.17
C ALA A 167 3.29 -8.10 -0.64
N LEU A 168 4.25 -7.69 -1.45
CA LEU A 168 5.35 -8.52 -1.93
C LEU A 168 6.68 -7.90 -1.49
N VAL A 169 7.65 -8.74 -1.22
CA VAL A 169 9.02 -8.29 -0.98
C VAL A 169 9.92 -8.88 -2.06
N LEU A 170 10.55 -8.01 -2.83
CA LEU A 170 11.51 -8.34 -3.86
C LEU A 170 12.93 -8.03 -3.39
N SER A 171 13.91 -8.81 -3.84
CA SER A 171 15.31 -8.63 -3.44
C SER A 171 16.29 -9.11 -4.52
N ALA A 172 17.45 -8.48 -4.59
CA ALA A 172 18.59 -8.95 -5.37
C ALA A 172 19.15 -10.29 -4.85
N PHE A 173 18.80 -10.69 -3.61
CA PHE A 173 19.34 -11.89 -2.97
C PHE A 173 18.22 -12.91 -2.71
N PRO A 174 18.49 -14.22 -2.92
CA PRO A 174 17.52 -15.26 -2.61
C PRO A 174 17.28 -15.35 -1.08
N LYS A 175 16.14 -15.94 -0.70
CA LYS A 175 15.88 -16.25 0.71
C LYS A 175 16.93 -17.22 1.22
N PRO A 176 17.55 -17.00 2.39
CA PRO A 176 18.44 -17.98 2.99
C PRO A 176 17.75 -19.34 3.09
N ARG A 177 18.49 -20.42 2.74
CA ARG A 177 17.97 -21.78 3.00
C ARG A 177 17.90 -21.97 4.52
N GLN A 178 16.73 -22.34 5.02
CA GLN A 178 16.55 -22.77 6.39
C GLN A 178 17.17 -24.13 6.59
#